data_6b19148dc6e7a50b578076ea58c0f435
#
_entry.id   6b19148dc6e7a50b578076ea58c0f435
#
_cell.length_a   1.000
_cell.length_b   1.000
_cell.length_c   1.000
_cell.angle_alpha   90.00
_cell.angle_beta   90.00
_cell.angle_gamma   90.00
#
_symmetry.space_group_name_H-M   'P 1'
#
loop_
_entity.id
_entity.type
_entity.pdbx_description
1 polymer ?
#
loop_
_entity_poly.entity_id
_entity_poly.type
_entity_poly.pdbx_seq_one_letter_code
_entity_poly.pdbx_strand_id
1 'polypeptide(L)'
;MEKSQNNLIKPTNPKGYMLIEALMAIGIFSIGFLAVSALVLTATRNNTKGNILTQANMLARQQLEQLKNTPDITDLASEPTTTTEPGIDAKGESGGIYTRTTTIEDTLGFNTSRAIEVSVNWTWQGQNRSVVLRTITKGNGT
;
A
#
# COMPACT_ATOMS: atom_id res chain seq x y z
N MET A 1 57.59 -14.72 -64.10
CA MET A 1 56.15 -14.45 -64.39
C MET A 1 55.38 -14.88 -63.22
N GLU A 2 55.05 -13.92 -62.36
CA GLU A 2 54.31 -14.13 -61.11
C GLU A 2 52.85 -13.67 -61.30
N LYS A 3 51.90 -14.63 -61.26
CA LYS A 3 50.48 -14.35 -61.38
C LYS A 3 49.99 -13.91 -60.06
N SER A 4 49.76 -12.59 -59.84
CA SER A 4 49.02 -12.02 -58.75
C SER A 4 47.59 -12.49 -58.82
N GLN A 5 47.18 -13.30 -57.84
CA GLN A 5 45.79 -13.70 -57.63
C GLN A 5 45.09 -12.57 -56.86
N ASN A 6 44.43 -11.69 -57.60
CA ASN A 6 43.50 -10.74 -57.02
C ASN A 6 42.25 -11.49 -56.45
N ASN A 7 42.27 -11.78 -55.20
CA ASN A 7 41.03 -12.20 -54.43
C ASN A 7 40.04 -11.02 -54.35
N LEU A 8 39.14 -10.96 -55.33
CA LEU A 8 38.00 -10.06 -55.31
C LEU A 8 37.06 -10.50 -54.19
N ILE A 9 37.15 -9.81 -53.09
CA ILE A 9 36.14 -9.93 -52.01
C ILE A 9 34.82 -9.50 -52.67
N LYS A 10 33.92 -10.49 -52.87
CA LYS A 10 32.57 -10.23 -53.38
C LYS A 10 31.85 -9.28 -52.39
N PRO A 11 31.23 -8.17 -52.86
CA PRO A 11 30.46 -7.31 -51.97
C PRO A 11 29.28 -8.11 -51.43
N THR A 12 29.25 -8.30 -50.12
CA THR A 12 28.12 -8.86 -49.39
C THR A 12 26.91 -7.98 -49.61
N ASN A 13 25.76 -8.57 -49.94
CA ASN A 13 24.53 -7.89 -50.32
C ASN A 13 24.04 -6.99 -49.16
N PRO A 14 24.06 -5.64 -49.28
CA PRO A 14 23.79 -4.74 -48.19
C PRO A 14 22.36 -4.86 -47.65
N LYS A 15 21.42 -5.38 -48.44
CA LYS A 15 20.02 -5.58 -48.06
C LYS A 15 19.82 -6.66 -46.99
N GLY A 16 20.67 -7.67 -46.93
CA GLY A 16 20.62 -8.71 -45.90
C GLY A 16 21.11 -8.20 -44.52
N TYR A 17 22.09 -7.31 -44.52
CA TYR A 17 22.62 -6.71 -43.30
C TYR A 17 21.60 -5.81 -42.60
N MET A 18 20.88 -4.98 -43.34
CA MET A 18 19.83 -4.09 -42.79
C MET A 18 18.70 -4.88 -42.12
N LEU A 19 18.36 -6.06 -42.64
CA LEU A 19 17.30 -6.88 -42.11
C LEU A 19 17.68 -7.53 -40.77
N ILE A 20 18.93 -8.04 -40.68
CA ILE A 20 19.43 -8.63 -39.43
C ILE A 20 19.62 -7.56 -38.33
N GLU A 21 20.10 -6.37 -38.73
CA GLU A 21 20.24 -5.24 -37.83
C GLU A 21 18.89 -4.79 -37.24
N ALA A 22 17.85 -4.70 -38.08
CA ALA A 22 16.50 -4.39 -37.63
C ALA A 22 15.95 -5.45 -36.65
N LEU A 23 16.19 -6.74 -36.95
CA LEU A 23 15.78 -7.83 -36.06
C LEU A 23 16.51 -7.77 -34.71
N MET A 24 17.82 -7.51 -34.72
CA MET A 24 18.58 -7.35 -33.47
C MET A 24 18.12 -6.12 -32.67
N ALA A 25 17.88 -4.99 -33.35
CA ALA A 25 17.35 -3.77 -32.71
C ALA A 25 16.00 -4.01 -32.05
N ILE A 26 15.07 -4.70 -32.72
CA ILE A 26 13.75 -5.07 -32.15
C ILE A 26 13.93 -6.02 -30.97
N GLY A 27 14.85 -6.98 -31.05
CA GLY A 27 15.15 -7.90 -29.94
C GLY A 27 15.63 -7.17 -28.70
N ILE A 28 16.60 -6.27 -28.82
CA ILE A 28 17.14 -5.47 -27.72
C ILE A 28 16.05 -4.52 -27.18
N PHE A 29 15.31 -3.86 -28.07
CA PHE A 29 14.20 -2.98 -27.68
C PHE A 29 13.13 -3.73 -26.87
N SER A 30 12.77 -4.95 -27.28
CA SER A 30 11.76 -5.76 -26.60
C SER A 30 12.18 -6.10 -25.17
N ILE A 31 13.44 -6.45 -24.95
CA ILE A 31 13.97 -6.73 -23.59
C ILE A 31 13.92 -5.46 -22.75
N GLY A 32 14.35 -4.33 -23.27
CA GLY A 32 14.30 -3.04 -22.57
C GLY A 32 12.86 -2.62 -22.22
N PHE A 33 11.93 -2.80 -23.14
CA PHE A 33 10.52 -2.49 -22.94
C PHE A 33 9.88 -3.36 -21.84
N LEU A 34 10.17 -4.66 -21.81
CA LEU A 34 9.70 -5.56 -20.76
C LEU A 34 10.21 -5.15 -19.37
N ALA A 35 11.49 -4.75 -19.28
CA ALA A 35 12.07 -4.28 -18.01
C ALA A 35 11.38 -3.01 -17.49
N VAL A 36 11.15 -2.02 -18.36
CA VAL A 36 10.44 -0.79 -18.02
C VAL A 36 8.99 -1.09 -17.59
N SER A 37 8.30 -1.97 -18.31
CA SER A 37 6.92 -2.37 -17.99
C SER A 37 6.82 -3.00 -16.60
N ALA A 38 7.79 -3.86 -16.23
CA ALA A 38 7.85 -4.47 -14.90
C ALA A 38 8.05 -3.42 -13.79
N LEU A 39 8.89 -2.41 -14.04
CA LEU A 39 9.10 -1.30 -13.10
C LEU A 39 7.83 -0.46 -12.90
N VAL A 40 7.12 -0.13 -13.98
CA VAL A 40 5.86 0.63 -13.92
C VAL A 40 4.81 -0.13 -13.12
N LEU A 41 4.64 -1.43 -13.36
CA LEU A 41 3.71 -2.26 -12.59
C LEU A 41 4.06 -2.28 -11.11
N THR A 42 5.35 -2.41 -10.77
CA THR A 42 5.81 -2.41 -9.38
C THR A 42 5.55 -1.06 -8.71
N ALA A 43 5.86 0.04 -9.40
CA ALA A 43 5.60 1.39 -8.90
C ALA A 43 4.10 1.63 -8.63
N THR A 44 3.23 1.23 -9.56
CA THR A 44 1.78 1.36 -9.42
C THR A 44 1.26 0.56 -8.23
N ARG A 45 1.70 -0.69 -8.06
CA ARG A 45 1.31 -1.53 -6.92
C ARG A 45 1.76 -0.93 -5.58
N ASN A 46 2.97 -0.41 -5.51
CA ASN A 46 3.50 0.22 -4.31
C ASN A 46 2.74 1.50 -3.96
N ASN A 47 2.38 2.30 -4.96
CA ASN A 47 1.57 3.52 -4.76
C ASN A 47 0.18 3.17 -4.21
N THR A 48 -0.49 2.17 -4.80
CA THR A 48 -1.80 1.71 -4.31
C THR A 48 -1.71 1.19 -2.87
N LYS A 49 -0.68 0.39 -2.56
CA LYS A 49 -0.44 -0.11 -1.20
C LYS A 49 -0.22 1.04 -0.20
N GLY A 50 0.57 2.05 -0.58
CA GLY A 50 0.82 3.25 0.23
C GLY A 50 -0.47 4.03 0.51
N ASN A 51 -1.32 4.20 -0.51
CA ASN A 51 -2.60 4.87 -0.37
C ASN A 51 -3.55 4.13 0.58
N ILE A 52 -3.70 2.82 0.44
CA ILE A 52 -4.52 1.98 1.33
C ILE A 52 -4.03 2.08 2.78
N LEU A 53 -2.72 2.00 3.01
CA LEU A 53 -2.13 2.14 4.34
C LEU A 53 -2.39 3.52 4.94
N THR A 54 -2.28 4.58 4.14
CA THR A 54 -2.56 5.96 4.58
C THR A 54 -4.02 6.11 4.98
N GLN A 55 -4.95 5.59 4.20
CA GLN A 55 -6.38 5.61 4.50
C GLN A 55 -6.68 4.84 5.81
N ALA A 56 -6.09 3.66 6.01
CA ALA A 56 -6.25 2.90 7.25
C ALA A 56 -5.75 3.68 8.47
N ASN A 57 -4.60 4.35 8.35
CA ASN A 57 -4.08 5.22 9.42
C ASN A 57 -5.00 6.41 9.70
N MET A 58 -5.58 7.03 8.67
CA MET A 58 -6.53 8.14 8.83
C MET A 58 -7.79 7.69 9.56
N LEU A 59 -8.36 6.54 9.17
CA LEU A 59 -9.52 5.95 9.84
C LEU A 59 -9.25 5.66 11.33
N ALA A 60 -8.09 5.07 11.63
CA ALA A 60 -7.71 4.77 13.00
C ALA A 60 -7.51 6.06 13.83
N ARG A 61 -6.83 7.06 13.26
CA ARG A 61 -6.61 8.36 13.92
C ARG A 61 -7.91 9.12 14.16
N GLN A 62 -8.79 9.18 13.17
CA GLN A 62 -10.08 9.86 13.28
C GLN A 62 -10.90 9.29 14.44
N GLN A 63 -11.02 7.98 14.55
CA GLN A 63 -11.73 7.32 15.62
C GLN A 63 -11.07 7.57 16.99
N LEU A 64 -9.74 7.46 17.03
CA LEU A 64 -8.99 7.70 18.26
C LEU A 64 -9.14 9.13 18.75
N GLU A 65 -9.04 10.13 17.86
CA GLU A 65 -9.23 11.56 18.23
C GLU A 65 -10.67 11.87 18.63
N GLN A 66 -11.66 11.24 18.00
CA GLN A 66 -13.06 11.35 18.40
C GLN A 66 -13.28 10.90 19.84
N LEU A 67 -12.75 9.73 20.18
CA LEU A 67 -12.89 9.16 21.54
C LEU A 67 -12.05 9.92 22.57
N LYS A 68 -10.84 10.34 22.20
CA LYS A 68 -9.97 11.13 23.09
C LYS A 68 -10.55 12.50 23.44
N ASN A 69 -11.28 13.12 22.51
CA ASN A 69 -11.90 14.43 22.69
C ASN A 69 -13.29 14.36 23.35
N THR A 70 -13.73 13.19 23.83
CA THR A 70 -14.95 13.07 24.61
C THR A 70 -14.82 13.90 25.90
N PRO A 71 -15.77 14.83 26.20
CA PRO A 71 -15.61 15.78 27.30
C PRO A 71 -15.53 15.11 28.66
N ASP A 72 -16.37 14.10 28.89
CA ASP A 72 -16.42 13.37 30.15
C ASP A 72 -15.97 11.92 29.96
N ILE A 73 -15.07 11.45 30.83
CA ILE A 73 -14.59 10.09 30.80
C ILE A 73 -15.70 9.07 31.12
N THR A 74 -16.74 9.48 31.81
CA THR A 74 -17.89 8.63 32.10
C THR A 74 -18.75 8.35 30.88
N ASP A 75 -18.65 9.16 29.84
CA ASP A 75 -19.26 8.90 28.51
C ASP A 75 -18.57 7.77 27.74
N LEU A 76 -17.35 7.45 28.12
CA LEU A 76 -16.66 6.28 27.63
C LEU A 76 -17.04 5.05 28.44
N ALA A 77 -17.10 3.90 27.81
CA ALA A 77 -17.45 2.65 28.50
C ALA A 77 -16.59 2.44 29.75
N SER A 78 -17.24 2.20 30.90
CA SER A 78 -16.56 1.89 32.17
C SER A 78 -16.07 0.45 32.21
N GLU A 79 -16.79 -0.46 31.55
CA GLU A 79 -16.42 -1.85 31.39
C GLU A 79 -15.66 -2.04 30.06
N PRO A 80 -14.77 -3.03 29.96
CA PRO A 80 -14.09 -3.34 28.71
C PRO A 80 -15.11 -3.54 27.59
N THR A 81 -15.02 -2.71 26.56
CA THR A 81 -15.97 -2.72 25.44
C THR A 81 -15.20 -2.81 24.13
N THR A 82 -15.61 -3.73 23.26
CA THR A 82 -15.07 -3.87 21.91
C THR A 82 -16.19 -3.69 20.90
N THR A 83 -16.01 -2.71 20.02
CA THR A 83 -16.93 -2.44 18.90
C THR A 83 -16.22 -2.75 17.59
N THR A 84 -16.89 -3.46 16.68
CA THR A 84 -16.35 -3.80 15.36
C THR A 84 -17.26 -3.29 14.26
N GLU A 85 -16.70 -2.57 13.31
CA GLU A 85 -17.36 -1.99 12.14
C GLU A 85 -16.76 -2.60 10.88
N PRO A 86 -17.37 -3.66 10.33
CA PRO A 86 -16.84 -4.32 9.14
C PRO A 86 -17.26 -3.61 7.86
N GLY A 87 -16.41 -3.73 6.82
CA GLY A 87 -16.74 -3.30 5.47
C GLY A 87 -16.88 -1.79 5.31
N ILE A 88 -16.08 -0.99 6.01
CA ILE A 88 -16.07 0.47 5.87
C ILE A 88 -15.09 0.94 4.80
N ASP A 89 -15.38 2.08 4.19
CA ASP A 89 -14.53 2.76 3.21
C ASP A 89 -13.52 3.72 3.90
N ALA A 90 -12.79 4.49 3.10
CA ALA A 90 -11.82 5.47 3.59
C ALA A 90 -12.44 6.66 4.37
N LYS A 91 -13.75 6.84 4.32
CA LYS A 91 -14.49 7.86 5.08
C LYS A 91 -15.16 7.30 6.33
N GLY A 92 -15.14 5.97 6.51
CA GLY A 92 -15.84 5.27 7.56
C GLY A 92 -17.29 4.93 7.24
N GLU A 93 -17.69 5.06 5.96
CA GLU A 93 -19.03 4.69 5.48
C GLU A 93 -19.05 3.22 5.04
N SER A 94 -20.21 2.59 5.03
CA SER A 94 -20.35 1.19 4.59
C SER A 94 -20.02 1.01 3.10
N GLY A 95 -19.44 -0.15 2.75
CA GLY A 95 -19.13 -0.51 1.36
C GLY A 95 -17.64 -0.51 1.01
N GLY A 96 -16.76 -0.47 2.00
CA GLY A 96 -15.31 -0.50 1.81
C GLY A 96 -14.63 -1.81 2.17
N ILE A 97 -13.31 -1.77 2.18
CA ILE A 97 -12.45 -2.94 2.41
C ILE A 97 -11.91 -3.04 3.84
N TYR A 98 -12.16 -2.03 4.67
CA TYR A 98 -11.61 -1.96 6.02
C TYR A 98 -12.56 -2.52 7.07
N THR A 99 -11.99 -3.11 8.09
CA THR A 99 -12.71 -3.46 9.33
C THR A 99 -12.04 -2.71 10.47
N ARG A 100 -12.78 -1.80 11.12
CA ARG A 100 -12.30 -1.05 12.26
C ARG A 100 -12.79 -1.73 13.53
N THR A 101 -11.89 -2.01 14.46
CA THR A 101 -12.19 -2.53 15.80
C THR A 101 -11.67 -1.52 16.82
N THR A 102 -12.55 -1.09 17.69
CA THR A 102 -12.26 -0.16 18.79
C THR A 102 -12.42 -0.88 20.10
N THR A 103 -11.41 -0.88 20.94
CA THR A 103 -11.41 -1.46 22.28
C THR A 103 -11.16 -0.36 23.29
N ILE A 104 -12.01 -0.26 24.31
CA ILE A 104 -11.90 0.70 25.41
C ILE A 104 -11.79 -0.11 26.69
N GLU A 105 -10.76 0.18 27.50
CA GLU A 105 -10.48 -0.52 28.76
C GLU A 105 -10.18 0.48 29.87
N ASP A 106 -10.57 0.18 31.12
CA ASP A 106 -10.12 0.93 32.29
C ASP A 106 -8.67 0.58 32.59
N THR A 107 -7.79 1.57 32.57
CA THR A 107 -6.35 1.35 32.65
C THR A 107 -5.87 0.89 34.03
N LEU A 108 -6.56 1.28 35.09
CA LEU A 108 -6.08 1.08 36.47
C LEU A 108 -7.18 0.67 37.46
N GLY A 109 -8.41 0.45 37.01
CA GLY A 109 -9.56 0.12 37.88
C GLY A 109 -10.03 1.28 38.75
N PHE A 110 -9.58 2.52 38.48
CA PHE A 110 -9.93 3.71 39.28
C PHE A 110 -10.94 4.63 38.57
N ASN A 111 -11.47 4.26 37.43
CA ASN A 111 -12.39 5.09 36.63
C ASN A 111 -11.85 6.50 36.29
N THR A 112 -10.54 6.71 36.34
CA THR A 112 -9.92 8.02 36.12
C THR A 112 -9.27 8.14 34.73
N SER A 113 -9.11 7.04 34.04
CA SER A 113 -8.51 7.00 32.69
C SER A 113 -8.96 5.79 31.91
N ARG A 114 -9.01 5.93 30.59
CA ARG A 114 -9.34 4.85 29.65
C ARG A 114 -8.19 4.63 28.69
N ALA A 115 -7.82 3.36 28.48
CA ALA A 115 -6.99 2.94 27.38
C ALA A 115 -7.90 2.71 26.18
N ILE A 116 -7.56 3.33 25.06
CA ILE A 116 -8.28 3.20 23.80
C ILE A 116 -7.33 2.57 22.81
N GLU A 117 -7.74 1.46 22.22
CA GLU A 117 -7.07 0.82 21.10
C GLU A 117 -7.99 0.85 19.89
N VAL A 118 -7.49 1.35 18.77
CA VAL A 118 -8.18 1.31 17.48
C VAL A 118 -7.34 0.51 16.51
N SER A 119 -7.87 -0.59 16.01
CA SER A 119 -7.26 -1.41 14.98
C SER A 119 -8.07 -1.33 13.69
N VAL A 120 -7.39 -1.12 12.57
CA VAL A 120 -7.98 -1.14 11.23
C VAL A 120 -7.33 -2.24 10.43
N ASN A 121 -8.13 -3.22 10.03
CA ASN A 121 -7.71 -4.41 9.31
C ASN A 121 -8.23 -4.38 7.87
N TRP A 122 -7.45 -4.90 6.92
CA TRP A 122 -7.86 -5.08 5.53
C TRP A 122 -7.11 -6.24 4.90
N THR A 123 -7.64 -6.78 3.81
CA THR A 123 -6.98 -7.80 3.01
C THR A 123 -6.45 -7.19 1.71
N TRP A 124 -5.17 -7.38 1.43
CA TRP A 124 -4.53 -6.95 0.19
C TRP A 124 -3.76 -8.10 -0.43
N GLN A 125 -4.10 -8.46 -1.67
CA GLN A 125 -3.49 -9.59 -2.41
C GLN A 125 -3.46 -10.91 -1.59
N GLY A 126 -4.56 -11.22 -0.91
CA GLY A 126 -4.70 -12.42 -0.08
C GLY A 126 -3.94 -12.37 1.26
N GLN A 127 -3.30 -11.24 1.59
CA GLN A 127 -2.63 -11.04 2.87
C GLN A 127 -3.42 -10.10 3.77
N ASN A 128 -3.61 -10.49 5.02
CA ASN A 128 -4.19 -9.63 6.03
C ASN A 128 -3.16 -8.59 6.49
N ARG A 129 -3.59 -7.36 6.58
CA ARG A 129 -2.81 -6.20 7.02
C ARG A 129 -3.59 -5.47 8.11
N SER A 130 -2.87 -4.83 9.02
CA SER A 130 -3.47 -4.06 10.10
C SER A 130 -2.64 -2.82 10.45
N VAL A 131 -3.33 -1.83 10.97
CA VAL A 131 -2.78 -0.68 11.68
C VAL A 131 -3.42 -0.66 13.06
N VAL A 132 -2.62 -0.50 14.11
CA VAL A 132 -3.11 -0.42 15.49
C VAL A 132 -2.58 0.86 16.10
N LEU A 133 -3.49 1.68 16.63
CA LEU A 133 -3.16 2.89 17.38
C LEU A 133 -3.72 2.76 18.80
N ARG A 134 -2.93 3.22 19.78
CA ARG A 134 -3.31 3.20 21.20
C ARG A 134 -3.10 4.55 21.82
N THR A 135 -3.97 4.90 22.74
CA THR A 135 -3.83 6.09 23.60
C THR A 135 -4.45 5.85 24.96
N ILE A 136 -4.10 6.70 25.92
CA ILE A 136 -4.76 6.78 27.20
C ILE A 136 -5.38 8.18 27.31
N THR A 137 -6.63 8.26 27.68
CA THR A 137 -7.33 9.53 27.89
C THR A 137 -7.88 9.60 29.30
N LYS A 138 -7.94 10.83 29.86
CA LYS A 138 -8.61 11.16 31.11
C LYS A 138 -9.91 11.94 30.86
N GLY A 139 -10.36 12.02 29.60
CA GLY A 139 -11.32 13.00 29.15
C GLY A 139 -10.71 14.41 29.06
N ASN A 140 -11.40 15.34 28.44
CA ASN A 140 -10.91 16.72 28.33
C ASN A 140 -11.09 17.55 29.61
N GLY A 141 -11.65 16.95 30.68
CA GLY A 141 -11.86 17.53 32.01
C GLY A 141 -12.05 19.05 31.98
N THR A 142 -13.26 19.51 31.79
CA THR A 142 -13.64 20.91 32.11
C THR A 142 -14.14 21.02 33.50
#